data_578b8ed4c35e545c81ef8d7dda32b23c
#
_entry.id   578b8ed4c35e545c81ef8d7dda32b23c
#
_cell.length_a   1.000
_cell.length_b   1.000
_cell.length_c   1.000
_cell.angle_alpha   90.00
_cell.angle_beta   90.00
_cell.angle_gamma   90.00
#
_symmetry.space_group_name_H-M   'P 1'
#
loop_
_entity.id
_entity.type
_entity.pdbx_description
1 polymer ?
#
loop_
_entity_poly.entity_id
_entity_poly.type
_entity_poly.pdbx_seq_one_letter_code
_entity_poly.pdbx_strand_id
1 'polypeptide(L)'
;MAPEPPAPYRDARPFALMYIPRLGSTWNKPVLEGTKTDTLKKGLGHYANTTQLGQKGNFAVAGHRRTYGDPFKDFPKLRPGDAVVLTDGDDWFTYVIDKRPYRTLPTDVQVIDPVPTKSGYTRAGRYLTLTTCDPEWGHSHRLIVWGHLDSTQPVESGKPEALRR
;
A
#
# COMPACT_ATOMS: atom_id res chain seq x y z
N MET A 1 18.37 20.68 -15.44
CA MET A 1 18.89 19.35 -15.10
C MET A 1 17.80 18.58 -14.36
N ALA A 2 17.49 17.37 -14.82
CA ALA A 2 16.48 16.54 -14.14
C ALA A 2 17.02 16.06 -12.79
N PRO A 3 16.16 15.98 -11.75
CA PRO A 3 16.59 15.42 -10.47
C PRO A 3 16.97 13.94 -10.63
N GLU A 4 17.90 13.50 -9.83
CA GLU A 4 18.26 12.09 -9.82
C GLU A 4 17.09 11.25 -9.34
N PRO A 5 16.91 10.03 -9.88
CA PRO A 5 15.89 9.12 -9.35
C PRO A 5 16.24 8.75 -7.91
N PRO A 6 15.23 8.47 -7.06
CA PRO A 6 15.49 8.05 -5.69
C PRO A 6 16.29 6.74 -5.68
N ALA A 7 17.12 6.56 -4.64
CA ALA A 7 17.89 5.35 -4.47
C ALA A 7 16.95 4.14 -4.34
N PRO A 8 17.31 2.97 -4.90
CA PRO A 8 16.48 1.79 -4.74
C PRO A 8 16.43 1.33 -3.28
N TYR A 9 15.27 0.79 -2.87
CA TYR A 9 15.14 0.17 -1.56
C TYR A 9 15.98 -1.10 -1.49
N ARG A 10 16.44 -1.44 -0.31
CA ARG A 10 17.21 -2.67 -0.09
C ARG A 10 16.26 -3.85 0.11
N ASP A 11 16.50 -4.95 -0.62
CA ASP A 11 15.66 -6.14 -0.53
C ASP A 11 15.53 -6.64 0.91
N ALA A 12 14.30 -7.00 1.30
CA ALA A 12 13.93 -7.54 2.60
C ALA A 12 14.15 -6.57 3.77
N ARG A 13 14.42 -5.29 3.51
CA ARG A 13 14.64 -4.29 4.57
C ARG A 13 13.41 -3.40 4.74
N PRO A 14 13.05 -3.06 5.99
CA PRO A 14 11.97 -2.10 6.22
C PRO A 14 12.42 -0.69 5.80
N PHE A 15 11.50 0.04 5.14
CA PHE A 15 11.78 1.40 4.71
C PHE A 15 10.63 2.37 5.02
N ALA A 16 9.50 1.88 5.49
CA ALA A 16 8.34 2.73 5.80
C ALA A 16 7.45 2.08 6.85
N LEU A 17 6.59 2.90 7.46
CA LEU A 17 5.49 2.45 8.31
C LEU A 17 4.18 2.86 7.66
N MET A 18 3.21 1.96 7.65
CA MET A 18 1.88 2.21 7.11
C MET A 18 0.85 2.25 8.23
N TYR A 19 -0.05 3.23 8.17
CA TYR A 19 -1.16 3.42 9.10
C TYR A 19 -2.45 3.44 8.30
N ILE A 20 -3.44 2.65 8.72
CA ILE A 20 -4.77 2.67 8.10
C ILE A 20 -5.79 2.80 9.23
N PRO A 21 -6.29 4.04 9.51
CA PRO A 21 -7.21 4.27 10.64
C PRO A 21 -8.46 3.39 10.61
N ARG A 22 -8.99 3.08 9.41
CA ARG A 22 -10.16 2.19 9.29
C ARG A 22 -9.93 0.83 9.94
N LEU A 23 -8.69 0.33 9.90
CA LEU A 23 -8.35 -0.99 10.44
C LEU A 23 -8.08 -0.97 11.93
N GLY A 24 -7.99 0.21 12.54
CA GLY A 24 -7.80 0.36 13.98
C GLY A 24 -6.99 1.60 14.32
N SER A 25 -7.28 2.19 15.49
CA SER A 25 -6.59 3.41 15.94
C SER A 25 -5.11 3.17 16.22
N THR A 26 -4.71 1.93 16.49
CA THR A 26 -3.32 1.55 16.73
C THR A 26 -2.73 0.70 15.63
N TRP A 27 -3.47 0.50 14.53
CA TRP A 27 -3.00 -0.32 13.43
C TRP A 27 -1.85 0.38 12.71
N ASN A 28 -0.66 -0.21 12.77
CA ASN A 28 0.48 0.23 11.97
C ASN A 28 1.33 -0.99 11.66
N LYS A 29 1.91 -1.01 10.46
CA LYS A 29 2.71 -2.14 10.00
C LYS A 29 3.95 -1.65 9.26
N PRO A 30 5.11 -2.30 9.47
CA PRO A 30 6.29 -2.00 8.67
C PRO A 30 6.10 -2.48 7.24
N VAL A 31 6.63 -1.71 6.30
CA VAL A 31 6.69 -2.08 4.89
C VAL A 31 8.14 -2.38 4.55
N LEU A 32 8.39 -3.60 4.08
CA LEU A 32 9.70 -4.06 3.68
C LEU A 32 9.76 -4.13 2.15
N GLU A 33 10.97 -4.15 1.60
CA GLU A 33 11.12 -4.28 0.16
C GLU A 33 11.02 -5.73 -0.27
N GLY A 34 10.18 -5.98 -1.29
CA GLY A 34 10.00 -7.30 -1.87
C GLY A 34 8.80 -8.05 -1.30
N THR A 35 8.38 -9.07 -2.03
CA THR A 35 7.20 -9.86 -1.68
C THR A 35 7.53 -11.35 -1.49
N LYS A 36 8.78 -11.66 -1.18
CA LYS A 36 9.19 -13.02 -0.87
C LYS A 36 8.51 -13.50 0.40
N THR A 37 8.32 -14.82 0.50
CA THR A 37 7.64 -15.44 1.64
C THR A 37 8.23 -15.00 2.99
N ASP A 38 9.56 -15.03 3.12
CA ASP A 38 10.23 -14.65 4.37
C ASP A 38 10.02 -13.17 4.71
N THR A 39 9.98 -12.31 3.70
CA THR A 39 9.74 -10.88 3.88
C THR A 39 8.31 -10.64 4.40
N LEU A 40 7.33 -11.30 3.79
CA LEU A 40 5.92 -11.15 4.17
C LEU A 40 5.59 -11.73 5.56
N LYS A 41 6.46 -12.55 6.13
CA LYS A 41 6.31 -13.00 7.52
C LYS A 41 6.60 -11.89 8.52
N LYS A 42 7.34 -10.86 8.12
CA LYS A 42 7.80 -9.77 9.00
C LYS A 42 6.92 -8.52 8.94
N GLY A 43 6.08 -8.39 7.92
CA GLY A 43 5.23 -7.22 7.74
C GLY A 43 4.64 -7.18 6.35
N LEU A 44 4.41 -5.98 5.85
CA LEU A 44 3.93 -5.77 4.49
C LEU A 44 5.12 -5.75 3.54
N GLY A 45 4.89 -6.09 2.27
CA GLY A 45 5.96 -6.13 1.27
C GLY A 45 5.65 -5.27 0.06
N HIS A 46 6.59 -4.40 -0.30
CA HIS A 46 6.48 -3.58 -1.51
C HIS A 46 6.87 -4.44 -2.73
N TYR A 47 6.04 -4.41 -3.77
CA TYR A 47 6.38 -5.06 -5.04
C TYR A 47 7.55 -4.30 -5.67
N ALA A 48 8.72 -4.95 -5.73
CA ALA A 48 9.98 -4.29 -6.12
C ALA A 48 9.96 -3.71 -7.53
N ASN A 49 9.10 -4.22 -8.41
CA ASN A 49 8.97 -3.72 -9.77
C ASN A 49 7.96 -2.58 -9.92
N THR A 50 7.43 -2.07 -8.80
CA THR A 50 6.51 -0.93 -8.80
C THR A 50 7.23 0.32 -8.29
N THR A 51 6.59 1.50 -8.47
CA THR A 51 7.24 2.77 -8.10
C THR A 51 7.46 2.88 -6.58
N GLN A 52 8.34 3.80 -6.20
CA GLN A 52 8.60 4.09 -4.80
C GLN A 52 7.52 5.00 -4.19
N LEU A 53 7.49 5.04 -2.87
CA LEU A 53 6.52 5.82 -2.09
C LEU A 53 6.44 7.27 -2.56
N GLY A 54 5.23 7.73 -2.85
CA GLY A 54 4.96 9.10 -3.25
C GLY A 54 5.31 9.46 -4.68
N GLN A 55 5.94 8.54 -5.43
CA GLN A 55 6.39 8.82 -6.78
C GLN A 55 5.29 8.57 -7.82
N LYS A 56 5.48 9.14 -9.02
CA LYS A 56 4.58 8.91 -10.15
C LYS A 56 4.58 7.42 -10.50
N GLY A 57 3.41 6.87 -10.74
CA GLY A 57 3.21 5.45 -10.99
C GLY A 57 2.33 4.85 -9.92
N ASN A 58 2.52 3.56 -9.64
CA ASN A 58 1.71 2.81 -8.70
C ASN A 58 2.62 2.17 -7.65
N PHE A 59 2.48 2.62 -6.40
CA PHE A 59 3.22 2.05 -5.26
C PHE A 59 2.39 0.88 -4.73
N ALA A 60 2.83 -0.35 -4.98
CA ALA A 60 2.05 -1.54 -4.68
C ALA A 60 2.64 -2.32 -3.49
N VAL A 61 1.76 -2.74 -2.59
CA VAL A 61 2.12 -3.40 -1.32
C VAL A 61 1.22 -4.61 -1.09
N ALA A 62 1.84 -5.72 -0.71
CA ALA A 62 1.14 -6.96 -0.35
C ALA A 62 1.19 -7.20 1.15
N GLY A 63 0.20 -7.89 1.68
CA GLY A 63 0.18 -8.32 3.07
C GLY A 63 -0.65 -9.56 3.26
N HIS A 64 -0.31 -10.36 4.28
CA HIS A 64 -1.08 -11.53 4.67
C HIS A 64 -2.43 -11.14 5.22
N ARG A 65 -3.43 -11.99 5.01
CA ARG A 65 -4.76 -11.75 5.56
C ARG A 65 -4.92 -12.33 6.96
N ARG A 66 -4.57 -13.60 7.16
CA ARG A 66 -4.83 -14.29 8.44
C ARG A 66 -3.61 -14.93 9.09
N THR A 67 -2.44 -14.85 8.47
CA THR A 67 -1.21 -15.42 9.03
C THR A 67 -0.19 -14.34 9.33
N TYR A 68 0.81 -14.69 10.15
CA TYR A 68 1.94 -13.81 10.49
C TYR A 68 1.50 -12.41 10.97
N GLY A 69 0.61 -12.40 12.01
CA GLY A 69 0.12 -11.14 12.57
C GLY A 69 -1.14 -10.61 11.90
N ASP A 70 -1.67 -11.34 10.91
CA ASP A 70 -2.92 -11.04 10.17
C ASP A 70 -3.13 -9.55 9.84
N PRO A 71 -2.14 -8.90 9.18
CA PRO A 71 -2.20 -7.44 8.99
C PRO A 71 -3.45 -6.98 8.23
N PHE A 72 -3.95 -7.78 7.29
CA PHE A 72 -5.09 -7.42 6.44
C PHE A 72 -6.35 -8.25 6.69
N LYS A 73 -6.53 -8.77 7.92
CA LYS A 73 -7.73 -9.57 8.24
C LYS A 73 -9.03 -8.82 7.95
N ASP A 74 -9.06 -7.51 8.19
CA ASP A 74 -10.24 -6.67 8.03
C ASP A 74 -10.25 -5.89 6.70
N PHE A 75 -9.45 -6.31 5.74
CA PHE A 75 -9.36 -5.69 4.43
C PHE A 75 -10.72 -5.40 3.77
N PRO A 76 -11.74 -6.29 3.89
CA PRO A 76 -13.05 -5.99 3.29
C PRO A 76 -13.76 -4.77 3.88
N LYS A 77 -13.32 -4.25 5.03
CA LYS A 77 -13.91 -3.04 5.63
C LYS A 77 -13.46 -1.76 4.94
N LEU A 78 -12.40 -1.82 4.14
CA LEU A 78 -11.89 -0.64 3.44
C LEU A 78 -12.92 -0.14 2.42
N ARG A 79 -13.04 1.19 2.32
CA ARG A 79 -14.03 1.82 1.45
C ARG A 79 -13.49 3.13 0.89
N PRO A 80 -14.13 3.67 -0.18
CA PRO A 80 -13.73 4.96 -0.73
C PRO A 80 -13.72 6.05 0.33
N GLY A 81 -12.71 6.90 0.29
CA GLY A 81 -12.51 7.98 1.26
C GLY A 81 -11.63 7.61 2.43
N ASP A 82 -11.36 6.32 2.66
CA ASP A 82 -10.45 5.91 3.75
C ASP A 82 -9.03 6.31 3.43
N ALA A 83 -8.29 6.74 4.47
CA ALA A 83 -6.91 7.13 4.33
C ALA A 83 -5.97 5.95 4.57
N VAL A 84 -4.90 5.91 3.77
CA VAL A 84 -3.75 5.03 3.97
C VAL A 84 -2.55 5.96 4.08
N VAL A 85 -1.95 6.02 5.26
CA VAL A 85 -0.88 6.98 5.56
C VAL A 85 0.42 6.23 5.75
N LEU A 86 1.47 6.70 5.09
CA LEU A 86 2.80 6.10 5.23
C LEU A 86 3.84 7.16 5.59
N THR A 87 4.87 6.75 6.29
CA THR A 87 6.05 7.59 6.51
C THR A 87 7.33 6.79 6.22
N ASP A 88 8.28 7.46 5.60
CA ASP A 88 9.63 6.93 5.39
C ASP A 88 10.65 7.51 6.39
N GLY A 89 10.14 8.27 7.39
CA GLY A 89 10.98 8.96 8.37
C GLY A 89 11.24 10.41 8.02
N ASP A 90 11.14 10.79 6.77
CA ASP A 90 11.35 12.16 6.29
C ASP A 90 10.05 12.87 6.00
N ASP A 91 9.12 12.19 5.36
CA ASP A 91 7.83 12.75 4.96
C ASP A 91 6.69 11.83 5.35
N TRP A 92 5.50 12.41 5.44
CA TRP A 92 4.22 11.70 5.52
C TRP A 92 3.55 11.74 4.16
N PHE A 93 3.04 10.57 3.74
CA PHE A 93 2.30 10.43 2.48
C PHE A 93 0.90 9.95 2.80
N THR A 94 -0.11 10.71 2.41
CA THR A 94 -1.51 10.33 2.62
C THR A 94 -2.13 9.97 1.28
N TYR A 95 -2.51 8.69 1.14
CA TYR A 95 -3.29 8.20 0.00
C TYR A 95 -4.74 8.06 0.42
N VAL A 96 -5.65 8.21 -0.53
CA VAL A 96 -7.10 8.06 -0.29
C VAL A 96 -7.62 6.95 -1.20
N ILE A 97 -8.35 6.01 -0.60
CA ILE A 97 -8.93 4.88 -1.33
C ILE A 97 -10.07 5.37 -2.21
N ASP A 98 -10.12 4.91 -3.46
CA ASP A 98 -11.09 5.35 -4.46
C ASP A 98 -12.20 4.36 -4.75
N LYS A 99 -12.01 3.07 -4.42
CA LYS A 99 -12.99 2.01 -4.68
C LYS A 99 -13.03 1.02 -3.53
N ARG A 100 -14.15 0.32 -3.42
CA ARG A 100 -14.26 -0.84 -2.53
C ARG A 100 -13.32 -1.95 -3.01
N PRO A 101 -12.93 -2.88 -2.13
CA PRO A 101 -12.04 -3.98 -2.53
C PRO A 101 -12.55 -4.74 -3.74
N TYR A 102 -11.66 -4.99 -4.68
CA TYR A 102 -11.91 -5.70 -5.93
C TYR A 102 -11.34 -7.12 -5.82
N ARG A 103 -12.18 -8.12 -6.08
CA ARG A 103 -11.79 -9.54 -6.00
C ARG A 103 -11.34 -10.01 -7.37
N THR A 104 -10.15 -10.63 -7.43
CA THR A 104 -9.60 -11.13 -8.68
C THR A 104 -8.76 -12.38 -8.45
N LEU A 105 -8.21 -12.93 -9.53
CA LEU A 105 -7.36 -14.13 -9.48
C LEU A 105 -5.91 -13.76 -9.14
N PRO A 106 -5.15 -14.70 -8.53
CA PRO A 106 -3.74 -14.46 -8.24
C PRO A 106 -2.88 -14.18 -9.47
N THR A 107 -3.35 -14.57 -10.65
CA THR A 107 -2.64 -14.37 -11.92
C THR A 107 -2.90 -13.00 -12.55
N ASP A 108 -3.78 -12.20 -11.97
CA ASP A 108 -4.09 -10.86 -12.49
C ASP A 108 -2.99 -9.88 -12.06
N VAL A 109 -1.89 -9.87 -12.81
CA VAL A 109 -0.73 -9.02 -12.49
C VAL A 109 -0.94 -7.56 -12.87
N GLN A 110 -1.96 -7.25 -13.67
CA GLN A 110 -2.25 -5.88 -14.11
C GLN A 110 -2.75 -4.98 -12.99
N VAL A 111 -3.14 -5.56 -11.84
CA VAL A 111 -3.60 -4.77 -10.69
C VAL A 111 -2.50 -3.88 -10.12
N ILE A 112 -1.23 -4.18 -10.39
CA ILE A 112 -0.10 -3.37 -9.93
C ILE A 112 0.58 -2.56 -11.04
N ASP A 113 -0.01 -2.51 -12.24
CA ASP A 113 0.50 -1.68 -13.32
C ASP A 113 0.49 -0.20 -12.94
N PRO A 114 1.33 0.64 -13.57
CA PRO A 114 1.34 2.09 -13.27
C PRO A 114 -0.03 2.75 -13.37
N VAL A 115 -0.88 2.29 -14.29
CA VAL A 115 -2.30 2.68 -14.37
C VAL A 115 -3.11 1.38 -14.46
N PRO A 116 -3.57 0.84 -13.30
CA PRO A 116 -4.25 -0.46 -13.29
C PRO A 116 -5.56 -0.45 -14.08
N THR A 117 -5.77 -1.46 -14.93
CA THR A 117 -6.89 -1.49 -15.87
C THR A 117 -8.27 -1.51 -15.22
N LYS A 118 -8.39 -2.11 -14.04
CA LYS A 118 -9.67 -2.25 -13.33
C LYS A 118 -9.89 -1.19 -12.26
N SER A 119 -8.93 -0.30 -12.09
CA SER A 119 -8.99 0.73 -11.04
C SER A 119 -9.98 1.85 -11.35
N GLY A 120 -10.24 2.07 -12.63
CA GLY A 120 -10.99 3.24 -13.08
C GLY A 120 -10.11 4.43 -13.41
N TYR A 121 -8.81 4.35 -13.10
CA TYR A 121 -7.87 5.42 -13.48
C TYR A 121 -7.63 5.38 -14.98
N THR A 122 -7.53 6.56 -15.59
CA THR A 122 -7.44 6.70 -17.05
C THR A 122 -6.14 7.37 -17.50
N ARG A 123 -5.31 7.83 -16.58
CA ARG A 123 -4.06 8.52 -16.90
C ARG A 123 -3.02 8.27 -15.81
N ALA A 124 -1.76 8.59 -16.15
CA ALA A 124 -0.68 8.51 -15.18
C ALA A 124 -0.96 9.40 -13.96
N GLY A 125 -0.56 8.94 -12.79
CA GLY A 125 -0.74 9.64 -11.54
C GLY A 125 0.17 9.09 -10.48
N ARG A 126 -0.17 9.34 -9.21
CA ARG A 126 0.56 8.81 -8.06
C ARG A 126 -0.41 7.94 -7.28
N TYR A 127 -0.32 6.65 -7.52
CA TYR A 127 -1.31 5.69 -7.04
C TYR A 127 -0.73 4.72 -6.00
N LEU A 128 -1.63 4.10 -5.26
CA LEU A 128 -1.35 3.06 -4.29
C LEU A 128 -2.17 1.83 -4.64
N THR A 129 -1.57 0.64 -4.51
CA THR A 129 -2.30 -0.62 -4.59
C THR A 129 -1.98 -1.43 -3.34
N LEU A 130 -3.01 -1.95 -2.68
CA LEU A 130 -2.86 -2.91 -1.60
C LEU A 130 -3.43 -4.24 -2.05
N THR A 131 -2.73 -5.35 -1.76
CA THR A 131 -3.18 -6.68 -2.14
C THR A 131 -3.16 -7.63 -0.94
N THR A 132 -4.13 -8.53 -0.89
CA THR A 132 -4.15 -9.60 0.12
C THR A 132 -4.89 -10.82 -0.44
N CYS A 133 -4.86 -11.93 0.31
CA CYS A 133 -5.50 -13.16 -0.10
C CYS A 133 -7.01 -13.15 0.14
N ASP A 134 -7.75 -13.93 -0.65
CA ASP A 134 -9.18 -14.17 -0.51
C ASP A 134 -9.48 -15.60 -0.96
N PRO A 135 -10.35 -16.34 -0.29
CA PRO A 135 -11.11 -15.98 0.91
C PRO A 135 -10.23 -15.83 2.16
N GLU A 136 -10.84 -15.44 3.28
CA GLU A 136 -10.14 -15.11 4.52
C GLU A 136 -9.14 -16.18 4.95
N TRP A 137 -9.49 -17.46 4.82
CA TRP A 137 -8.66 -18.59 5.21
C TRP A 137 -8.15 -19.37 4.01
N GLY A 138 -7.93 -18.69 2.89
CA GLY A 138 -7.45 -19.33 1.69
C GLY A 138 -6.60 -18.40 0.84
N HIS A 139 -6.34 -18.82 -0.39
CA HIS A 139 -5.52 -18.05 -1.32
C HIS A 139 -5.91 -18.25 -2.78
N SER A 140 -7.14 -18.72 -3.02
CA SER A 140 -7.61 -18.93 -4.39
C SER A 140 -7.80 -17.65 -5.18
N HIS A 141 -8.01 -16.54 -4.47
CA HIS A 141 -8.26 -15.22 -5.05
C HIS A 141 -7.43 -14.18 -4.34
N ARG A 142 -7.52 -12.95 -4.83
CA ARG A 142 -6.91 -11.78 -4.21
C ARG A 142 -7.96 -10.68 -4.03
N LEU A 143 -7.83 -9.90 -2.97
CA LEU A 143 -8.56 -8.64 -2.79
C LEU A 143 -7.58 -7.50 -3.04
N ILE A 144 -8.05 -6.53 -3.80
CA ILE A 144 -7.25 -5.40 -4.25
C ILE A 144 -7.94 -4.10 -3.86
N VAL A 145 -7.17 -3.15 -3.35
CA VAL A 145 -7.64 -1.79 -3.09
C VAL A 145 -6.72 -0.82 -3.80
N TRP A 146 -7.30 0.19 -4.45
CA TRP A 146 -6.56 1.26 -5.13
C TRP A 146 -6.87 2.61 -4.50
N GLY A 147 -5.85 3.45 -4.45
CA GLY A 147 -5.97 4.82 -4.00
C GLY A 147 -5.06 5.75 -4.77
N HIS A 148 -5.23 7.05 -4.52
CA HIS A 148 -4.38 8.08 -5.10
C HIS A 148 -3.72 8.90 -4.01
N LEU A 149 -2.55 9.47 -4.31
CA LEU A 149 -1.85 10.35 -3.37
C LEU A 149 -2.62 11.64 -3.22
N ASP A 150 -3.01 11.96 -1.99
CA ASP A 150 -3.76 13.18 -1.67
C ASP A 150 -2.85 14.29 -1.19
N SER A 151 -1.88 13.97 -0.32
CA SER A 151 -0.99 14.98 0.24
C SER A 151 0.33 14.38 0.71
N THR A 152 1.34 15.24 0.76
CA THR A 152 2.66 14.93 1.30
C THR A 152 3.04 16.08 2.22
N GLN A 153 3.61 15.77 3.39
CA GLN A 153 4.09 16.79 4.32
C GLN A 153 5.32 16.32 5.07
N PRO A 154 6.26 17.23 5.38
CA PRO A 154 7.45 16.86 6.16
C PRO A 154 7.08 16.34 7.54
N VAL A 155 7.88 15.42 8.08
CA VAL A 155 7.68 14.87 9.42
C VAL A 155 7.72 16.00 10.47
N GLU A 156 8.55 17.01 10.27
CA GLU A 156 8.65 18.16 11.18
C GLU A 156 7.32 18.95 11.31
N SER A 157 6.47 18.88 10.29
CA SER A 157 5.16 19.55 10.31
C SER A 157 4.13 18.82 11.16
N GLY A 158 4.49 17.65 11.72
CA GLY A 158 3.57 16.82 12.51
C GLY A 158 2.82 15.81 11.66
N LYS A 159 1.98 15.00 12.32
CA LYS A 159 1.20 13.96 11.67
C LYS A 159 0.10 14.54 10.79
N PRO A 160 -0.24 13.87 9.66
CA PRO A 160 -1.39 14.26 8.85
C PRO A 160 -2.70 14.24 9.64
N GLU A 161 -3.66 15.03 9.18
CA GLU A 161 -4.97 15.11 9.82
C GLU A 161 -5.63 13.74 10.00
N ALA A 162 -5.49 12.85 9.03
CA ALA A 162 -6.09 11.52 9.08
C ALA A 162 -5.65 10.71 10.31
N LEU A 163 -4.47 10.99 10.87
CA LEU A 163 -3.94 10.31 12.06
C LEU A 163 -4.21 11.05 13.36
N ARG A 164 -4.79 12.25 13.29
CA ARG A 164 -5.05 13.08 14.49
C ARG A 164 -6.50 13.00 14.96
N ARG A 165 -7.34 12.28 14.24
CA ARG A 165 -8.76 12.12 14.59
C ARG A 165 -8.97 11.08 15.66
#